data_43f6d86b875982d1d3e438bd25bccc08
#
_entry.id   43f6d86b875982d1d3e438bd25bccc08
#
_cell.length_a   1.000
_cell.length_b   1.000
_cell.length_c   1.000
_cell.angle_alpha   90.00
_cell.angle_beta   90.00
_cell.angle_gamma   90.00
#
_symmetry.space_group_name_H-M   'P 1'
#
loop_
_entity.id
_entity.type
_entity.pdbx_description
1 polymer ?
#
loop_
_entity_poly.entity_id
_entity_poly.type
_entity_poly.pdbx_seq_one_letter_code
_entity_poly.pdbx_strand_id
1 'polypeptide(L)'
;PGAKSAIDSLRQRAEAALRRAAEGRDAFCAYVVARDPVWLAIRRPGRPEFIAAAITFALVAAFLLFLVLFDWTWVRGPIGRTASASTGREVALKGDLDVRLFSWTPSATVRGLSVGGPTWASGRNTAEIERLDVSIRLRRLFLGQIEVASLTLTRPRVHLVVDSQGRRSWDLEPDRPDDGRGARLPVIQRLVIHDGRLTLNEQRRGMTLDAVVTA
;
A
#
# COMPACT_ATOMS: atom_id res chain seq x y z
N PRO A 1 51.08 -21.52 73.58
CA PRO A 1 51.72 -21.61 72.22
C PRO A 1 50.75 -21.99 71.11
N GLY A 2 49.62 -22.60 71.36
CA GLY A 2 48.67 -23.04 70.28
C GLY A 2 47.82 -22.01 69.65
N ALA A 3 47.58 -20.87 70.29
CA ALA A 3 46.67 -19.82 69.69
C ALA A 3 47.31 -19.06 68.53
N LYS A 4 48.61 -18.79 68.54
CA LYS A 4 49.31 -18.11 67.45
C LYS A 4 49.36 -18.98 66.20
N SER A 5 49.63 -20.29 66.34
CA SER A 5 49.65 -21.22 65.22
C SER A 5 48.27 -21.34 64.52
N ALA A 6 47.19 -21.31 65.31
CA ALA A 6 45.82 -21.35 64.77
C ALA A 6 45.45 -20.05 63.98
N ILE A 7 45.86 -18.88 64.44
CA ILE A 7 45.67 -17.60 63.81
C ILE A 7 46.46 -17.51 62.50
N ASP A 8 47.71 -17.98 62.48
CA ASP A 8 48.53 -17.98 61.26
C ASP A 8 47.96 -18.93 60.18
N SER A 9 47.46 -20.10 60.61
CA SER A 9 46.82 -21.03 59.68
C SER A 9 45.49 -20.46 59.05
N LEU A 10 44.72 -19.75 59.84
CA LEU A 10 43.52 -19.08 59.37
C LEU A 10 43.86 -17.95 58.42
N ARG A 11 44.93 -17.19 58.71
CA ARG A 11 45.38 -16.10 57.83
C ARG A 11 45.86 -16.64 56.48
N GLN A 12 46.65 -17.69 56.46
CA GLN A 12 47.07 -18.35 55.22
C GLN A 12 45.90 -18.88 54.38
N ARG A 13 44.89 -19.45 55.01
CA ARG A 13 43.69 -19.97 54.37
C ARG A 13 42.88 -18.82 53.79
N ALA A 14 42.77 -17.71 54.51
CA ALA A 14 42.06 -16.51 54.00
C ALA A 14 42.80 -15.87 52.79
N GLU A 15 44.14 -15.78 52.88
CA GLU A 15 44.93 -15.25 51.73
C GLU A 15 44.85 -16.17 50.50
N ALA A 16 44.89 -17.48 50.70
CA ALA A 16 44.71 -18.46 49.63
C ALA A 16 43.28 -18.37 48.97
N ALA A 17 42.29 -18.17 49.82
CA ALA A 17 40.92 -17.99 49.35
C ALA A 17 40.75 -16.65 48.53
N LEU A 18 41.38 -15.58 48.98
CA LEU A 18 41.37 -14.29 48.28
C LEU A 18 42.12 -14.38 46.94
N ARG A 19 43.25 -15.07 46.87
CA ARG A 19 43.97 -15.31 45.61
C ARG A 19 43.14 -16.11 44.63
N ARG A 20 42.47 -17.18 45.04
CA ARG A 20 41.58 -17.97 44.19
C ARG A 20 40.37 -17.14 43.69
N ALA A 21 39.83 -16.26 44.56
CA ALA A 21 38.76 -15.38 44.19
C ALA A 21 39.21 -14.28 43.17
N ALA A 22 40.45 -13.82 43.30
CA ALA A 22 41.05 -12.89 42.34
C ALA A 22 41.27 -13.57 40.99
N GLU A 23 41.90 -14.76 40.98
CA GLU A 23 42.10 -15.56 39.77
C GLU A 23 40.77 -15.92 39.09
N GLY A 24 39.72 -16.21 39.83
CA GLY A 24 38.37 -16.47 39.32
C GLY A 24 37.73 -15.23 38.69
N ARG A 25 37.94 -14.05 39.28
CA ARG A 25 37.49 -12.79 38.72
C ARG A 25 38.22 -12.43 37.43
N ASP A 26 39.52 -12.64 37.40
CA ASP A 26 40.34 -12.37 36.20
C ASP A 26 40.00 -13.37 35.11
N ALA A 27 39.75 -14.64 35.40
CA ALA A 27 39.24 -15.63 34.45
C ALA A 27 37.85 -15.29 33.94
N PHE A 28 36.95 -14.80 34.80
CA PHE A 28 35.61 -14.37 34.41
C PHE A 28 35.66 -13.10 33.54
N CYS A 29 36.50 -12.13 33.92
CA CYS A 29 36.71 -10.93 33.07
C CYS A 29 37.34 -11.29 31.73
N ALA A 30 38.33 -12.21 31.70
CA ALA A 30 38.90 -12.70 30.46
C ALA A 30 37.88 -13.46 29.62
N TYR A 31 37.00 -14.26 30.23
CA TYR A 31 35.90 -14.94 29.52
C TYR A 31 34.88 -13.99 28.96
N VAL A 32 34.50 -12.93 29.70
CA VAL A 32 33.56 -11.90 29.24
C VAL A 32 34.16 -11.06 28.13
N VAL A 33 35.47 -10.75 28.20
CA VAL A 33 36.19 -9.98 27.17
C VAL A 33 36.48 -10.82 25.92
N ALA A 34 36.76 -12.14 26.09
CA ALA A 34 37.03 -13.05 24.98
C ALA A 34 35.73 -13.47 24.23
N ARG A 35 34.60 -13.30 24.86
CA ARG A 35 33.29 -13.46 24.18
C ARG A 35 33.05 -12.17 23.44
N ASP A 36 33.63 -12.07 22.22
CA ASP A 36 33.45 -10.95 21.31
C ASP A 36 31.98 -10.53 21.33
N PRO A 37 31.66 -9.35 21.84
CA PRO A 37 30.31 -8.84 21.68
C PRO A 37 30.13 -8.63 20.20
N VAL A 38 29.20 -9.37 19.60
CA VAL A 38 28.82 -9.32 18.19
C VAL A 38 28.56 -7.87 17.69
N TRP A 39 28.33 -6.95 18.62
CA TRP A 39 28.17 -5.52 18.34
C TRP A 39 29.50 -4.73 18.22
N LEU A 40 30.67 -5.26 18.62
CA LEU A 40 31.97 -4.66 18.37
C LEU A 40 32.55 -5.05 17.00
N ALA A 41 31.96 -6.00 16.32
CA ALA A 41 32.20 -6.29 14.92
C ALA A 41 31.43 -5.33 13.98
N ILE A 42 31.16 -4.10 14.38
CA ILE A 42 30.92 -3.02 13.44
C ILE A 42 32.28 -2.77 12.77
N ARG A 43 32.54 -3.64 11.81
CA ARG A 43 33.64 -3.51 10.85
C ARG A 43 33.58 -2.06 10.38
N ARG A 44 34.64 -1.29 10.65
CA ARG A 44 34.74 0.07 10.13
C ARG A 44 34.54 -0.07 8.62
N PRO A 45 33.44 0.45 8.06
CA PRO A 45 33.15 0.23 6.66
C PRO A 45 34.33 0.79 5.86
N GLY A 46 34.90 -0.04 5.00
CA GLY A 46 36.01 0.33 4.16
C GLY A 46 35.56 1.45 3.20
N ARG A 47 36.51 2.21 2.67
CA ARG A 47 36.18 3.24 1.65
C ARG A 47 35.19 2.78 0.58
N PRO A 48 35.29 1.54 0.02
CA PRO A 48 34.32 1.07 -0.96
C PRO A 48 32.91 0.88 -0.41
N GLU A 49 32.76 0.52 0.87
CA GLU A 49 31.45 0.35 1.52
C GLU A 49 30.77 1.70 1.76
N PHE A 50 31.52 2.74 2.12
CA PHE A 50 31.00 4.11 2.22
C PHE A 50 30.56 4.64 0.86
N ILE A 51 31.34 4.39 -0.19
CA ILE A 51 31.00 4.81 -1.55
C ILE A 51 29.73 4.10 -2.02
N ALA A 52 29.62 2.77 -1.81
CA ALA A 52 28.42 2.02 -2.15
C ALA A 52 27.18 2.51 -1.39
N ALA A 53 27.30 2.75 -0.08
CA ALA A 53 26.21 3.31 0.73
C ALA A 53 25.81 4.72 0.26
N ALA A 54 26.77 5.58 -0.06
CA ALA A 54 26.50 6.93 -0.57
C ALA A 54 25.80 6.90 -1.93
N ILE A 55 26.22 6.01 -2.84
CA ILE A 55 25.57 5.81 -4.14
C ILE A 55 24.14 5.31 -3.95
N THR A 56 23.95 4.29 -3.10
CA THR A 56 22.61 3.77 -2.81
C THR A 56 21.72 4.85 -2.22
N PHE A 57 22.21 5.63 -1.27
CA PHE A 57 21.47 6.74 -0.68
C PHE A 57 21.11 7.80 -1.74
N ALA A 58 22.09 8.18 -2.60
CA ALA A 58 21.85 9.13 -3.68
C ALA A 58 20.80 8.64 -4.69
N LEU A 59 20.85 7.35 -5.06
CA LEU A 59 19.85 6.74 -5.95
C LEU A 59 18.45 6.72 -5.31
N VAL A 60 18.36 6.36 -4.04
CA VAL A 60 17.09 6.39 -3.30
C VAL A 60 16.55 7.82 -3.20
N ALA A 61 17.42 8.79 -2.85
CA ALA A 61 17.03 10.18 -2.77
C ALA A 61 16.58 10.73 -4.13
N ALA A 62 17.32 10.42 -5.21
CA ALA A 62 16.94 10.79 -6.57
C ALA A 62 15.62 10.15 -7.00
N PHE A 63 15.39 8.88 -6.67
CA PHE A 63 14.14 8.19 -6.94
C PHE A 63 12.95 8.80 -6.17
N LEU A 64 13.14 9.12 -4.89
CA LEU A 64 12.11 9.80 -4.11
C LEU A 64 11.80 11.20 -4.65
N LEU A 65 12.85 11.95 -5.02
CA LEU A 65 12.69 13.26 -5.63
C LEU A 65 11.97 13.15 -6.98
N PHE A 66 12.31 12.16 -7.79
CA PHE A 66 11.61 11.86 -9.05
C PHE A 66 10.12 11.61 -8.79
N LEU A 67 9.74 10.78 -7.79
CA LEU A 67 8.34 10.51 -7.46
C LEU A 67 7.58 11.77 -7.02
N VAL A 68 8.26 12.73 -6.36
CA VAL A 68 7.63 14.00 -5.92
C VAL A 68 7.44 14.96 -7.09
N LEU A 69 8.44 15.05 -7.98
CA LEU A 69 8.44 15.98 -9.11
C LEU A 69 7.74 15.41 -10.35
N PHE A 70 7.42 14.11 -10.33
CA PHE A 70 6.82 13.44 -11.48
C PHE A 70 5.41 13.95 -11.72
N ASP A 71 5.16 14.44 -12.92
CA ASP A 71 3.83 14.85 -13.36
C ASP A 71 2.97 13.63 -13.69
N TRP A 72 2.12 13.25 -12.74
CA TRP A 72 1.22 12.10 -12.85
C TRP A 72 0.18 12.25 -13.96
N THR A 73 0.00 13.45 -14.50
CA THR A 73 -0.94 13.67 -15.60
C THR A 73 -0.54 12.93 -16.88
N TRP A 74 0.76 12.69 -17.07
CA TRP A 74 1.27 11.92 -18.21
C TRP A 74 0.82 10.45 -18.20
N VAL A 75 0.56 9.88 -17.02
CA VAL A 75 0.15 8.47 -16.84
C VAL A 75 -1.34 8.25 -17.19
N ARG A 76 -2.13 9.32 -17.32
CA ARG A 76 -3.58 9.23 -17.68
C ARG A 76 -3.84 8.42 -18.94
N GLY A 77 -3.08 8.68 -19.99
CA GLY A 77 -3.23 7.99 -21.27
C GLY A 77 -3.02 6.46 -21.19
N PRO A 78 -1.88 6.02 -20.66
CA PRO A 78 -1.64 4.60 -20.39
C PRO A 78 -2.70 3.94 -19.50
N ILE A 79 -3.09 4.59 -18.39
CA ILE A 79 -4.13 4.06 -17.49
C ILE A 79 -5.46 3.90 -18.22
N GLY A 80 -5.90 4.94 -18.95
CA GLY A 80 -7.13 4.88 -19.72
C GLY A 80 -7.13 3.74 -20.74
N ARG A 81 -6.03 3.57 -21.48
CA ARG A 81 -5.88 2.47 -22.46
C ARG A 81 -5.93 1.08 -21.80
N THR A 82 -5.22 0.90 -20.71
CA THR A 82 -5.22 -0.39 -19.98
C THR A 82 -6.60 -0.67 -19.41
N ALA A 83 -7.25 0.33 -18.79
CA ALA A 83 -8.60 0.19 -18.29
C ALA A 83 -9.60 -0.09 -19.42
N SER A 84 -9.46 0.55 -20.57
CA SER A 84 -10.29 0.28 -21.75
C SER A 84 -10.08 -1.14 -22.28
N ALA A 85 -8.84 -1.59 -22.35
CA ALA A 85 -8.51 -2.94 -22.81
C ALA A 85 -9.04 -4.03 -21.86
N SER A 86 -9.01 -3.79 -20.54
CA SER A 86 -9.47 -4.76 -19.54
C SER A 86 -11.00 -4.81 -19.38
N THR A 87 -11.69 -3.69 -19.66
CA THR A 87 -13.14 -3.58 -19.51
C THR A 87 -13.91 -3.76 -20.82
N GLY A 88 -13.21 -3.77 -21.97
CA GLY A 88 -13.82 -3.74 -23.28
C GLY A 88 -14.64 -2.46 -23.54
N ARG A 89 -14.42 -1.39 -22.75
CA ARG A 89 -15.14 -0.11 -22.80
C ARG A 89 -14.17 1.05 -22.97
N GLU A 90 -14.63 2.10 -23.60
CA GLU A 90 -13.84 3.33 -23.63
C GLU A 90 -13.81 3.97 -22.25
N VAL A 91 -12.65 3.94 -21.60
CA VAL A 91 -12.40 4.62 -20.32
C VAL A 91 -11.55 5.84 -20.59
N ALA A 92 -12.09 7.01 -20.37
CA ALA A 92 -11.39 8.28 -20.57
C ALA A 92 -11.27 9.06 -19.26
N LEU A 93 -10.05 9.54 -19.01
CA LEU A 93 -9.70 10.43 -17.92
C LEU A 93 -9.47 11.82 -18.53
N LYS A 94 -10.50 12.67 -18.52
CA LYS A 94 -10.48 13.99 -19.19
C LYS A 94 -9.80 15.08 -18.37
N GLY A 95 -9.78 14.93 -17.05
CA GLY A 95 -9.24 15.93 -16.13
C GLY A 95 -7.89 15.52 -15.52
N ASP A 96 -7.51 16.18 -14.44
CA ASP A 96 -6.23 15.98 -13.78
C ASP A 96 -6.21 14.71 -12.92
N LEU A 97 -5.04 14.09 -12.86
CA LEU A 97 -4.72 13.00 -11.95
C LEU A 97 -3.71 13.52 -10.91
N ASP A 98 -4.15 13.66 -9.68
CA ASP A 98 -3.29 14.01 -8.53
C ASP A 98 -3.08 12.77 -7.67
N VAL A 99 -1.83 12.39 -7.45
CA VAL A 99 -1.47 11.20 -6.67
C VAL A 99 -0.56 11.63 -5.52
N ARG A 100 -0.99 11.34 -4.29
CA ARG A 100 -0.23 11.59 -3.07
C ARG A 100 0.23 10.29 -2.46
N LEU A 101 1.50 9.94 -2.71
CA LEU A 101 2.10 8.68 -2.26
C LEU A 101 2.70 8.75 -0.85
N PHE A 102 3.16 9.94 -0.42
CA PHE A 102 3.87 10.13 0.84
C PHE A 102 2.92 10.28 2.04
N SER A 103 2.12 9.23 2.28
CA SER A 103 1.23 9.13 3.42
C SER A 103 1.06 7.67 3.81
N TRP A 104 0.72 7.40 5.06
CA TRP A 104 0.28 6.07 5.50
C TRP A 104 -1.00 5.59 4.81
N THR A 105 -1.75 6.53 4.24
CA THR A 105 -2.94 6.32 3.42
C THR A 105 -2.77 7.10 2.11
N PRO A 106 -1.98 6.57 1.14
CA PRO A 106 -1.85 7.23 -0.15
C PRO A 106 -3.21 7.40 -0.79
N SER A 107 -3.36 8.53 -1.48
CA SER A 107 -4.61 8.89 -2.13
C SER A 107 -4.38 9.30 -3.57
N ALA A 108 -5.37 9.02 -4.40
CA ALA A 108 -5.43 9.49 -5.78
C ALA A 108 -6.75 10.24 -5.99
N THR A 109 -6.66 11.39 -6.63
CA THR A 109 -7.80 12.18 -7.11
C THR A 109 -7.83 12.15 -8.62
N VAL A 110 -8.90 11.65 -9.18
CA VAL A 110 -9.16 11.63 -10.63
C VAL A 110 -10.29 12.60 -10.94
N ARG A 111 -10.10 13.47 -11.91
CA ARG A 111 -11.14 14.38 -12.38
C ARG A 111 -11.62 13.99 -13.78
N GLY A 112 -12.93 14.10 -14.00
CA GLY A 112 -13.53 13.85 -15.30
C GLY A 112 -13.37 12.43 -15.79
N LEU A 113 -13.65 11.43 -14.93
CA LEU A 113 -13.70 10.03 -15.32
C LEU A 113 -14.97 9.76 -16.12
N SER A 114 -14.84 9.19 -17.31
CA SER A 114 -15.96 8.71 -18.11
C SER A 114 -15.74 7.27 -18.54
N VAL A 115 -16.79 6.46 -18.41
CA VAL A 115 -16.84 5.08 -18.86
C VAL A 115 -17.89 4.95 -19.94
N GLY A 116 -17.46 4.63 -21.15
CA GLY A 116 -18.34 4.45 -22.30
C GLY A 116 -19.33 3.31 -22.11
N GLY A 117 -20.50 3.46 -22.71
CA GLY A 117 -21.50 2.40 -22.79
C GLY A 117 -21.14 1.34 -23.83
N PRO A 118 -21.86 0.21 -23.84
CA PRO A 118 -21.76 -0.76 -24.92
C PRO A 118 -22.29 -0.14 -26.22
N THR A 119 -21.79 -0.60 -27.35
CA THR A 119 -22.19 -0.13 -28.67
C THR A 119 -23.68 -0.22 -28.95
N TRP A 120 -24.35 -1.19 -28.35
CA TRP A 120 -25.79 -1.40 -28.46
C TRP A 120 -26.64 -0.44 -27.58
N ALA A 121 -26.06 0.22 -26.58
CA ALA A 121 -26.77 1.11 -25.64
C ALA A 121 -26.66 2.59 -26.08
N SER A 122 -27.02 2.90 -27.32
CA SER A 122 -27.18 4.29 -27.84
C SER A 122 -25.99 5.23 -27.66
N GLY A 123 -24.76 4.71 -27.55
CA GLY A 123 -23.53 5.51 -27.49
C GLY A 123 -23.37 6.44 -26.28
N ARG A 124 -24.24 6.35 -25.27
CA ARG A 124 -24.12 7.15 -24.05
C ARG A 124 -23.12 6.51 -23.08
N ASN A 125 -22.40 7.35 -22.33
CA ASN A 125 -21.55 6.87 -21.26
C ASN A 125 -22.37 6.15 -20.20
N THR A 126 -21.90 4.98 -19.78
CA THR A 126 -22.51 4.23 -18.67
C THR A 126 -22.29 4.96 -17.34
N ALA A 127 -21.13 5.59 -17.17
CA ALA A 127 -20.83 6.37 -15.98
C ALA A 127 -19.99 7.61 -16.32
N GLU A 128 -20.31 8.71 -15.65
CA GLU A 128 -19.53 9.95 -15.66
C GLU A 128 -19.35 10.40 -14.24
N ILE A 129 -18.11 10.68 -13.82
CA ILE A 129 -17.79 11.10 -12.47
C ILE A 129 -16.94 12.35 -12.57
N GLU A 130 -17.42 13.44 -12.00
CA GLU A 130 -16.68 14.69 -12.04
C GLU A 130 -15.41 14.61 -11.23
N ARG A 131 -15.48 14.02 -10.03
CA ARG A 131 -14.32 13.83 -9.18
C ARG A 131 -14.44 12.50 -8.41
N LEU A 132 -13.36 11.75 -8.46
CA LEU A 132 -13.18 10.49 -7.75
C LEU A 132 -11.95 10.62 -6.84
N ASP A 133 -12.15 10.53 -5.54
CA ASP A 133 -11.07 10.47 -4.56
C ASP A 133 -11.02 9.07 -3.98
N VAL A 134 -9.88 8.41 -4.12
CA VAL A 134 -9.63 7.07 -3.59
C VAL A 134 -8.43 7.10 -2.65
N SER A 135 -8.53 6.44 -1.51
CA SER A 135 -7.41 6.23 -0.60
C SER A 135 -7.24 4.75 -0.26
N ILE A 136 -5.99 4.31 -0.18
CA ILE A 136 -5.62 2.90 0.01
C ILE A 136 -4.80 2.77 1.30
N ARG A 137 -4.97 1.66 2.01
CA ARG A 137 -4.16 1.35 3.19
C ARG A 137 -2.88 0.63 2.81
N LEU A 138 -1.73 1.30 2.91
CA LEU A 138 -0.42 0.71 2.59
C LEU A 138 -0.10 -0.53 3.41
N ARG A 139 -0.42 -0.55 4.71
CA ARG A 139 -0.14 -1.72 5.57
C ARG A 139 -0.76 -3.01 5.04
N ARG A 140 -1.97 -2.94 4.47
CA ARG A 140 -2.66 -4.10 3.89
C ARG A 140 -2.09 -4.46 2.53
N LEU A 141 -1.67 -3.47 1.76
CA LEU A 141 -1.05 -3.67 0.46
C LEU A 141 0.27 -4.47 0.59
N PHE A 142 1.11 -4.18 1.60
CA PHE A 142 2.31 -4.96 1.90
C PHE A 142 2.02 -6.43 2.26
N LEU A 143 0.80 -6.73 2.71
CA LEU A 143 0.32 -8.09 2.99
C LEU A 143 -0.38 -8.72 1.77
N GLY A 144 -0.29 -8.10 0.59
CA GLY A 144 -0.94 -8.56 -0.64
C GLY A 144 -2.46 -8.37 -0.67
N GLN A 145 -3.03 -7.56 0.25
CA GLN A 145 -4.45 -7.28 0.34
C GLN A 145 -4.75 -5.85 -0.10
N ILE A 146 -5.56 -5.69 -1.14
CA ILE A 146 -6.01 -4.37 -1.59
C ILE A 146 -7.21 -3.96 -0.74
N GLU A 147 -7.03 -2.97 0.13
CA GLU A 147 -8.08 -2.42 0.98
C GLU A 147 -8.22 -0.92 0.70
N VAL A 148 -9.41 -0.53 0.22
CA VAL A 148 -9.76 0.87 -0.04
C VAL A 148 -10.28 1.46 1.27
N ALA A 149 -9.54 2.41 1.83
CA ALA A 149 -9.90 3.06 3.09
C ALA A 149 -11.09 4.00 2.90
N SER A 150 -11.09 4.78 1.82
CA SER A 150 -12.22 5.62 1.45
C SER A 150 -12.32 5.78 -0.06
N LEU A 151 -13.56 5.85 -0.53
CA LEU A 151 -13.92 6.14 -1.91
C LEU A 151 -14.97 7.25 -1.87
N THR A 152 -14.64 8.42 -2.42
CA THR A 152 -15.54 9.56 -2.49
C THR A 152 -15.81 9.88 -3.95
N LEU A 153 -17.09 9.94 -4.30
CA LEU A 153 -17.58 10.26 -5.63
C LEU A 153 -18.32 11.60 -5.58
N THR A 154 -17.90 12.55 -6.40
CA THR A 154 -18.57 13.83 -6.52
C THR A 154 -19.26 13.91 -7.86
N ARG A 155 -20.55 14.18 -7.82
CA ARG A 155 -21.46 14.28 -8.97
C ARG A 155 -21.35 13.09 -9.93
N PRO A 156 -21.43 11.85 -9.44
CA PRO A 156 -21.49 10.68 -10.31
C PRO A 156 -22.83 10.67 -11.05
N ARG A 157 -22.79 10.48 -12.33
CA ARG A 157 -23.95 10.26 -13.20
C ARG A 157 -23.82 8.86 -13.79
N VAL A 158 -24.73 7.98 -13.44
CA VAL A 158 -24.71 6.59 -13.89
C VAL A 158 -25.96 6.30 -14.70
N HIS A 159 -25.78 5.87 -15.94
CA HIS A 159 -26.85 5.50 -16.84
C HIS A 159 -26.81 4.00 -17.11
N LEU A 160 -27.73 3.28 -16.50
CA LEU A 160 -27.86 1.84 -16.66
C LEU A 160 -28.99 1.53 -17.65
N VAL A 161 -28.71 0.64 -18.58
CA VAL A 161 -29.68 0.21 -19.59
C VAL A 161 -29.77 -1.31 -19.59
N VAL A 162 -31.00 -1.82 -19.56
CA VAL A 162 -31.32 -3.22 -19.87
C VAL A 162 -32.11 -3.23 -21.17
N ASP A 163 -31.58 -3.90 -22.18
CA ASP A 163 -32.24 -3.97 -23.47
C ASP A 163 -33.40 -4.97 -23.51
N SER A 164 -34.08 -5.04 -24.67
CA SER A 164 -35.19 -5.98 -24.87
C SER A 164 -34.77 -7.46 -24.80
N GLN A 165 -33.49 -7.76 -25.01
CA GLN A 165 -32.90 -9.10 -24.93
C GLN A 165 -32.41 -9.45 -23.50
N GLY A 166 -32.48 -8.49 -22.55
CA GLY A 166 -32.01 -8.67 -21.18
C GLY A 166 -30.51 -8.41 -21.01
N ARG A 167 -29.80 -7.88 -22.03
CA ARG A 167 -28.40 -7.48 -21.91
C ARG A 167 -28.29 -6.24 -21.02
N ARG A 168 -27.30 -6.21 -20.17
CA ARG A 168 -27.11 -5.16 -19.16
C ARG A 168 -25.92 -4.28 -19.54
N SER A 169 -26.11 -2.97 -19.49
CA SER A 169 -25.01 -2.04 -19.86
C SER A 169 -23.83 -2.03 -18.88
N TRP A 170 -23.94 -2.60 -17.73
CA TRP A 170 -22.88 -2.69 -16.72
C TRP A 170 -22.14 -4.04 -16.73
N ASP A 171 -22.59 -5.03 -17.52
CA ASP A 171 -21.86 -6.25 -17.74
C ASP A 171 -20.62 -5.95 -18.58
N LEU A 172 -19.45 -6.00 -17.98
CA LEU A 172 -18.19 -5.63 -18.61
C LEU A 172 -17.62 -6.73 -19.50
N GLU A 173 -18.01 -7.99 -19.27
CA GLU A 173 -17.56 -9.15 -20.02
C GLU A 173 -18.70 -10.19 -20.13
N PRO A 174 -19.65 -10.03 -21.07
CA PRO A 174 -20.75 -10.99 -21.19
C PRO A 174 -20.32 -12.38 -21.67
N ASP A 175 -19.14 -12.51 -22.30
CA ASP A 175 -18.65 -13.74 -22.92
C ASP A 175 -17.53 -14.44 -22.16
N ARG A 176 -17.12 -13.94 -20.99
CA ARG A 176 -16.10 -14.62 -20.19
C ARG A 176 -16.76 -15.77 -19.43
N PRO A 177 -16.33 -17.04 -19.66
CA PRO A 177 -16.78 -18.15 -18.81
C PRO A 177 -16.51 -17.79 -17.35
N ASP A 178 -17.49 -17.99 -16.50
CA ASP A 178 -17.34 -17.81 -15.05
C ASP A 178 -16.36 -18.88 -14.53
N ASP A 179 -15.05 -18.56 -14.60
CA ASP A 179 -13.99 -19.44 -14.11
C ASP A 179 -13.87 -19.43 -12.58
N GLY A 180 -14.88 -18.89 -11.89
CA GLY A 180 -14.91 -18.76 -10.43
C GLY A 180 -13.85 -17.81 -9.87
N ARG A 181 -13.05 -17.16 -10.75
CA ARG A 181 -12.08 -16.12 -10.41
C ARG A 181 -12.64 -14.74 -10.65
N GLY A 182 -13.91 -14.53 -10.46
CA GLY A 182 -14.55 -13.22 -10.54
C GLY A 182 -13.65 -12.19 -9.86
N ALA A 183 -13.43 -11.05 -10.51
CA ALA A 183 -12.61 -9.97 -9.97
C ALA A 183 -13.01 -9.72 -8.52
N ARG A 184 -12.12 -10.09 -7.58
CA ARG A 184 -12.38 -9.87 -6.15
C ARG A 184 -12.43 -8.37 -5.96
N LEU A 185 -13.63 -7.83 -5.79
CA LEU A 185 -13.81 -6.43 -5.49
C LEU A 185 -13.03 -6.10 -4.21
N PRO A 186 -12.23 -5.05 -4.21
CA PRO A 186 -11.52 -4.63 -3.01
C PRO A 186 -12.52 -4.29 -1.91
N VAL A 187 -12.15 -4.57 -0.66
CA VAL A 187 -12.97 -4.17 0.48
C VAL A 187 -12.94 -2.65 0.60
N ILE A 188 -14.09 -2.01 0.42
CA ILE A 188 -14.26 -0.56 0.58
C ILE A 188 -14.81 -0.31 1.98
N GLN A 189 -14.04 0.39 2.83
CA GLN A 189 -14.47 0.67 4.21
C GLN A 189 -15.44 1.83 4.31
N ARG A 190 -15.23 2.85 3.47
CA ARG A 190 -16.09 4.04 3.45
C ARG A 190 -16.37 4.43 2.01
N LEU A 191 -17.64 4.48 1.65
CA LEU A 191 -18.12 5.02 0.39
C LEU A 191 -18.94 6.30 0.70
N VAL A 192 -18.57 7.40 0.04
CA VAL A 192 -19.29 8.68 0.14
C VAL A 192 -19.67 9.12 -1.26
N ILE A 193 -20.92 9.51 -1.45
CA ILE A 193 -21.44 9.99 -2.73
C ILE A 193 -22.06 11.35 -2.50
N HIS A 194 -21.55 12.37 -3.20
CA HIS A 194 -22.08 13.73 -3.20
C HIS A 194 -22.79 14.01 -4.54
N ASP A 195 -24.02 14.47 -4.50
CA ASP A 195 -24.83 14.90 -5.64
C ASP A 195 -24.89 13.85 -6.77
N GLY A 196 -25.13 12.58 -6.41
CA GLY A 196 -25.20 11.48 -7.36
C GLY A 196 -26.52 11.40 -8.09
N ARG A 197 -26.48 10.99 -9.38
CA ARG A 197 -27.67 10.65 -10.17
C ARG A 197 -27.52 9.28 -10.79
N LEU A 198 -28.52 8.43 -10.59
CA LEU A 198 -28.62 7.10 -11.19
C LEU A 198 -29.91 7.04 -12.03
N THR A 199 -29.75 6.74 -13.29
CA THR A 199 -30.89 6.46 -14.19
C THR A 199 -30.80 5.01 -14.64
N LEU A 200 -31.84 4.24 -14.43
CA LEU A 200 -32.00 2.89 -14.94
C LEU A 200 -33.14 2.86 -15.95
N ASN A 201 -32.85 2.42 -17.16
CA ASN A 201 -33.82 2.24 -18.23
C ASN A 201 -33.94 0.74 -18.57
N GLU A 202 -35.07 0.14 -18.28
CA GLU A 202 -35.39 -1.23 -18.65
C GLU A 202 -36.34 -1.24 -19.86
N GLN A 203 -35.79 -1.46 -21.05
CA GLN A 203 -36.55 -1.41 -22.30
C GLN A 203 -37.62 -2.53 -22.40
N ARG A 204 -37.32 -3.69 -21.80
CA ARG A 204 -38.23 -4.86 -21.84
C ARG A 204 -39.56 -4.60 -21.15
N ARG A 205 -39.52 -3.84 -20.05
CA ARG A 205 -40.72 -3.51 -19.25
C ARG A 205 -41.20 -2.09 -19.44
N GLY A 206 -40.49 -1.30 -20.24
CA GLY A 206 -40.80 0.13 -20.44
C GLY A 206 -40.66 0.94 -19.15
N MET A 207 -39.78 0.51 -18.23
CA MET A 207 -39.62 1.11 -16.91
C MET A 207 -38.40 2.01 -16.89
N THR A 208 -38.54 3.21 -16.37
CA THR A 208 -37.42 4.12 -16.09
C THR A 208 -37.44 4.46 -14.61
N LEU A 209 -36.29 4.29 -13.95
CA LEU A 209 -36.05 4.65 -12.57
C LEU A 209 -35.00 5.75 -12.52
N ASP A 210 -35.31 6.87 -11.89
CA ASP A 210 -34.38 7.96 -11.60
C ASP A 210 -34.18 8.08 -10.09
N ALA A 211 -32.95 7.95 -9.63
CA ALA A 211 -32.57 8.13 -8.23
C ALA A 211 -31.56 9.28 -8.12
N VAL A 212 -31.76 10.16 -7.16
CA VAL A 212 -30.86 11.25 -6.84
C VAL A 212 -30.39 11.10 -5.41
N VAL A 213 -29.09 11.15 -5.21
CA VAL A 213 -28.45 11.16 -3.90
C VAL A 213 -27.92 12.55 -3.67
N THR A 214 -28.49 13.26 -2.70
CA THR A 214 -28.01 14.55 -2.20
C THR A 214 -27.43 14.34 -0.82
N ALA A 215 -26.18 14.75 -0.60
CA ALA A 215 -25.52 14.70 0.72
C ALA A 215 -25.05 16.09 1.09
#